data_78bf2f78f90f3a74c49ea6d87aa0e2b6
#
_entry.id   78bf2f78f90f3a74c49ea6d87aa0e2b6
#
_cell.length_a   1.000
_cell.length_b   1.000
_cell.length_c   1.000
_cell.angle_alpha   90.00
_cell.angle_beta   90.00
_cell.angle_gamma   90.00
#
_symmetry.space_group_name_H-M   'P 1'
#
loop_
_entity.id
_entity.type
_entity.pdbx_description
1 polymer ?
#
loop_
_entity_poly.entity_id
_entity_poly.type
_entity_poly.pdbx_seq_one_letter_code
_entity_poly.pdbx_strand_id
1 'polypeptide(L)'
;GWSAKKSFNQSRWNKISELGVLSSNLSEEDGGLGMDQVALSLMVEEMGYAGLPEPVAEQTFLVNDLMPLFPEGMKDEIKSIHESGNQYIALAHPLSPNPLFLDHAAALLLFDESTYQFILKEDLNFKPLASNDPSRELSAIDSIKKSISSSENFETLNSAVTARGSLMTAALLIGLAQKMLDLSSAYVLDRNQFGKPIGSFQAIKHMLADIAVEIEFAKPTVYRAAHSLLD
;
A
#
# COMPACT_ATOMS: atom_id res chain seq x y z
N GLY A 1 -9.77 25.20 -4.10
CA GLY A 1 -9.75 24.25 -5.19
C GLY A 1 -8.64 23.25 -4.97
N TRP A 2 -8.96 21.98 -5.03
CA TRP A 2 -7.99 20.88 -5.04
C TRP A 2 -7.17 21.02 -6.32
N SER A 3 -5.97 21.57 -6.23
CA SER A 3 -5.06 21.55 -7.36
C SER A 3 -4.50 20.13 -7.44
N ALA A 4 -4.57 19.52 -8.61
CA ALA A 4 -3.92 18.25 -8.92
C ALA A 4 -2.39 18.43 -8.84
N LYS A 5 -1.85 18.51 -7.63
CA LYS A 5 -0.42 18.33 -7.40
C LYS A 5 -0.14 16.86 -7.59
N LYS A 6 0.94 16.54 -8.31
CA LYS A 6 1.44 15.18 -8.48
C LYS A 6 1.37 14.46 -7.14
N SER A 7 0.71 13.31 -7.11
CA SER A 7 0.44 12.56 -5.89
C SER A 7 1.70 11.89 -5.33
N PHE A 8 2.56 11.34 -6.19
CA PHE A 8 3.86 10.80 -5.80
C PHE A 8 4.85 11.92 -5.50
N ASN A 9 5.43 11.89 -4.32
CA ASN A 9 6.42 12.87 -3.88
C ASN A 9 7.77 12.20 -3.64
N GLN A 10 8.70 12.38 -4.57
CA GLN A 10 10.03 11.79 -4.49
C GLN A 10 10.79 12.19 -3.22
N SER A 11 10.65 13.43 -2.76
CA SER A 11 11.31 13.87 -1.52
C SER A 11 10.74 13.16 -0.29
N ARG A 12 9.43 12.89 -0.26
CA ARG A 12 8.80 12.11 0.82
C ARG A 12 9.23 10.65 0.75
N TRP A 13 9.24 10.04 -0.45
CA TRP A 13 9.73 8.69 -0.67
C TRP A 13 11.17 8.52 -0.16
N ASN A 14 12.08 9.42 -0.54
CA ASN A 14 13.47 9.38 -0.10
C ASN A 14 13.59 9.45 1.44
N LYS A 15 12.81 10.31 2.08
CA LYS A 15 12.78 10.38 3.55
C LYS A 15 12.28 9.10 4.20
N ILE A 16 11.26 8.44 3.63
CA ILE A 16 10.75 7.16 4.09
C ILE A 16 11.84 6.09 3.99
N SER A 17 12.58 6.06 2.87
CA SER A 17 13.73 5.19 2.66
C SER A 17 14.85 5.46 3.66
N GLU A 18 15.26 6.72 3.83
CA GLU A 18 16.30 7.14 4.79
C GLU A 18 15.97 6.78 6.25
N LEU A 19 14.70 6.73 6.60
CA LEU A 19 14.22 6.30 7.91
C LEU A 19 14.23 4.76 8.10
N GLY A 20 14.61 3.99 7.07
CA GLY A 20 14.64 2.53 7.11
C GLY A 20 13.26 1.87 7.02
N VAL A 21 12.20 2.64 6.71
CA VAL A 21 10.82 2.10 6.66
C VAL A 21 10.67 1.03 5.58
N LEU A 22 11.34 1.19 4.44
CA LEU A 22 11.28 0.22 3.33
C LEU A 22 11.97 -1.10 3.67
N SER A 23 12.87 -1.13 4.67
CA SER A 23 13.59 -2.31 5.13
C SER A 23 13.12 -2.79 6.52
N SER A 24 11.99 -2.25 7.02
CA SER A 24 11.58 -2.42 8.42
C SER A 24 11.35 -3.87 8.84
N ASN A 25 11.00 -4.78 7.94
CA ASN A 25 10.81 -6.20 8.21
C ASN A 25 12.01 -7.11 7.83
N LEU A 26 13.09 -6.55 7.26
CA LEU A 26 14.35 -7.29 7.16
C LEU A 26 14.91 -7.57 8.55
N SER A 27 15.72 -8.63 8.66
CA SER A 27 16.44 -8.92 9.89
C SER A 27 17.41 -7.79 10.26
N GLU A 28 17.79 -7.68 11.53
CA GLU A 28 18.81 -6.71 11.96
C GLU A 28 20.16 -6.98 11.29
N GLU A 29 20.47 -8.25 11.01
CA GLU A 29 21.70 -8.68 10.30
C GLU A 29 21.72 -8.16 8.86
N ASP A 30 20.54 -8.04 8.23
CA ASP A 30 20.37 -7.50 6.88
C ASP A 30 20.09 -5.99 6.85
N GLY A 31 20.26 -5.30 7.99
CA GLY A 31 20.09 -3.85 8.12
C GLY A 31 18.65 -3.40 8.27
N GLY A 32 17.74 -4.30 8.63
CA GLY A 32 16.34 -3.99 8.94
C GLY A 32 16.06 -3.81 10.42
N LEU A 33 14.77 -3.77 10.78
CA LEU A 33 14.27 -3.62 12.15
C LEU A 33 13.63 -4.91 12.70
N GLY A 34 13.59 -5.98 11.91
CA GLY A 34 12.97 -7.26 12.28
C GLY A 34 11.47 -7.17 12.58
N MET A 35 10.76 -6.19 11.99
CA MET A 35 9.33 -6.01 12.22
C MET A 35 8.53 -7.18 11.66
N ASP A 36 7.67 -7.74 12.47
CA ASP A 36 6.72 -8.78 12.07
C ASP A 36 5.47 -8.19 11.38
N GLN A 37 4.58 -9.07 10.90
CA GLN A 37 3.36 -8.67 10.19
C GLN A 37 2.40 -7.84 11.07
N VAL A 38 2.44 -8.02 12.39
CA VAL A 38 1.63 -7.22 13.32
C VAL A 38 2.18 -5.80 13.40
N ALA A 39 3.48 -5.64 13.60
CA ALA A 39 4.14 -4.34 13.63
C ALA A 39 3.99 -3.59 12.29
N LEU A 40 4.15 -4.30 11.16
CA LEU A 40 3.92 -3.74 9.83
C LEU A 40 2.47 -3.27 9.63
N SER A 41 1.48 -4.04 10.08
CA SER A 41 0.07 -3.66 9.95
C SER A 41 -0.26 -2.40 10.73
N LEU A 42 0.30 -2.23 11.93
CA LEU A 42 0.17 -1.00 12.72
C LEU A 42 0.83 0.20 12.03
N MET A 43 1.99 0.02 11.45
CA MET A 43 2.67 1.07 10.68
C MET A 43 1.85 1.49 9.46
N VAL A 44 1.25 0.54 8.74
CA VAL A 44 0.40 0.81 7.57
C VAL A 44 -0.92 1.47 7.98
N GLU A 45 -1.48 1.14 9.15
CA GLU A 45 -2.63 1.84 9.72
C GLU A 45 -2.32 3.34 9.93
N GLU A 46 -1.15 3.66 10.51
CA GLU A 46 -0.70 5.05 10.67
C GLU A 46 -0.46 5.76 9.31
N MET A 47 0.05 5.05 8.31
CA MET A 47 0.17 5.59 6.94
C MET A 47 -1.21 5.93 6.37
N GLY A 48 -2.20 5.06 6.59
CA GLY A 48 -3.59 5.30 6.22
C GLY A 48 -4.16 6.53 6.93
N TYR A 49 -3.95 6.64 8.24
CA TYR A 49 -4.37 7.81 9.02
C TYR A 49 -3.73 9.12 8.52
N ALA A 50 -2.46 9.08 8.11
CA ALA A 50 -1.77 10.21 7.51
C ALA A 50 -2.21 10.52 6.06
N GLY A 51 -2.93 9.59 5.39
CA GLY A 51 -3.31 9.71 3.99
C GLY A 51 -2.10 9.62 3.04
N LEU A 52 -1.12 8.75 3.35
CA LEU A 52 0.07 8.57 2.54
C LEU A 52 -0.28 7.86 1.23
N PRO A 53 -0.03 8.48 0.06
CA PRO A 53 -0.39 7.88 -1.22
C PRO A 53 0.67 6.92 -1.78
N GLU A 54 1.93 7.03 -1.36
CA GLU A 54 3.04 6.22 -1.87
C GLU A 54 2.87 4.73 -1.52
N PRO A 55 3.29 3.80 -2.43
CA PRO A 55 3.11 2.36 -2.29
C PRO A 55 4.14 1.72 -1.33
N VAL A 56 4.24 2.24 -0.10
CA VAL A 56 5.22 1.79 0.89
C VAL A 56 4.92 0.37 1.36
N ALA A 57 3.64 0.06 1.59
CA ALA A 57 3.23 -1.26 2.05
C ALA A 57 3.55 -2.34 1.02
N GLU A 58 3.28 -2.07 -0.25
CA GLU A 58 3.60 -2.98 -1.35
C GLU A 58 5.10 -3.22 -1.46
N GLN A 59 5.90 -2.16 -1.34
CA GLN A 59 7.35 -2.26 -1.44
C GLN A 59 7.95 -3.08 -0.30
N THR A 60 7.50 -2.90 0.94
CA THR A 60 8.04 -3.63 2.10
C THR A 60 7.79 -5.14 2.00
N PHE A 61 6.56 -5.60 1.82
CA PHE A 61 6.29 -7.03 1.76
C PHE A 61 6.83 -7.69 0.48
N LEU A 62 6.85 -6.95 -0.63
CA LEU A 62 7.34 -7.46 -1.90
C LEU A 62 8.83 -7.80 -1.84
N VAL A 63 9.62 -6.86 -1.32
CA VAL A 63 11.08 -7.03 -1.28
C VAL A 63 11.50 -8.03 -0.21
N ASN A 64 10.95 -7.91 0.96
CA ASN A 64 11.49 -8.59 2.12
C ASN A 64 10.92 -9.99 2.30
N ASP A 65 9.59 -10.12 2.27
CA ASP A 65 8.95 -11.41 2.54
C ASP A 65 8.92 -12.34 1.33
N LEU A 66 8.84 -11.75 0.13
CA LEU A 66 8.69 -12.53 -1.10
C LEU A 66 9.98 -12.77 -1.86
N MET A 67 11.02 -11.97 -1.61
CA MET A 67 12.29 -12.09 -2.33
C MET A 67 12.88 -13.50 -2.31
N PRO A 68 12.89 -14.25 -1.20
CA PRO A 68 13.42 -15.60 -1.18
C PRO A 68 12.75 -16.58 -2.16
N LEU A 69 11.52 -16.30 -2.55
CA LEU A 69 10.69 -17.17 -3.41
C LEU A 69 10.91 -16.92 -4.91
N PHE A 70 11.52 -15.80 -5.28
CA PHE A 70 11.79 -15.49 -6.69
C PHE A 70 13.03 -16.23 -7.23
N PRO A 71 13.09 -16.50 -8.56
CA PRO A 71 14.32 -16.99 -9.21
C PRO A 71 15.48 -16.01 -9.08
N GLU A 72 16.72 -16.51 -9.04
CA GLU A 72 17.93 -15.69 -8.81
C GLU A 72 18.04 -14.47 -9.73
N GLY A 73 17.83 -14.63 -11.04
CA GLY A 73 17.92 -13.49 -11.97
C GLY A 73 16.89 -12.39 -11.72
N MET A 74 15.78 -12.71 -11.05
CA MET A 74 14.76 -11.75 -10.64
C MET A 74 15.09 -11.13 -9.29
N LYS A 75 15.66 -11.91 -8.36
CA LYS A 75 16.12 -11.44 -7.05
C LYS A 75 17.18 -10.34 -7.18
N ASP A 76 18.15 -10.54 -8.06
CA ASP A 76 19.24 -9.59 -8.27
C ASP A 76 18.73 -8.22 -8.72
N GLU A 77 17.76 -8.21 -9.65
CA GLU A 77 17.13 -6.97 -10.13
C GLU A 77 16.28 -6.30 -9.03
N ILE A 78 15.46 -7.06 -8.30
CA ILE A 78 14.64 -6.56 -7.20
C ILE A 78 15.53 -5.96 -6.10
N LYS A 79 16.60 -6.67 -5.73
CA LYS A 79 17.57 -6.23 -4.73
C LYS A 79 18.26 -4.93 -5.13
N SER A 80 18.71 -4.84 -6.38
CA SER A 80 19.35 -3.63 -6.92
C SER A 80 18.44 -2.40 -6.84
N ILE A 81 17.16 -2.55 -7.17
CA ILE A 81 16.18 -1.45 -7.07
C ILE A 81 15.96 -1.06 -5.61
N HIS A 82 15.79 -2.04 -4.71
CA HIS A 82 15.60 -1.79 -3.29
C HIS A 82 16.79 -1.06 -2.66
N GLU A 83 18.01 -1.53 -2.90
CA GLU A 83 19.24 -0.93 -2.37
C GLU A 83 19.46 0.51 -2.86
N SER A 84 18.91 0.87 -4.02
CA SER A 84 18.96 2.26 -4.52
C SER A 84 18.24 3.24 -3.60
N GLY A 85 17.20 2.78 -2.87
CA GLY A 85 16.41 3.55 -1.92
C GLY A 85 15.54 4.66 -2.53
N ASN A 86 15.74 5.00 -3.78
CA ASN A 86 15.06 6.12 -4.46
C ASN A 86 13.99 5.68 -5.46
N GLN A 87 13.87 4.39 -5.69
CA GLN A 87 12.95 3.77 -6.65
C GLN A 87 12.12 2.68 -5.97
N TYR A 88 11.09 2.20 -6.65
CA TYR A 88 10.25 1.11 -6.18
C TYR A 88 9.81 0.20 -7.34
N ILE A 89 9.22 -0.93 -7.00
CA ILE A 89 8.66 -1.90 -7.93
C ILE A 89 7.14 -1.81 -7.82
N ALA A 90 6.48 -1.42 -8.91
CA ALA A 90 5.03 -1.44 -8.98
C ALA A 90 4.51 -2.89 -9.01
N LEU A 91 3.30 -3.09 -8.49
CA LEU A 91 2.65 -4.40 -8.47
C LEU A 91 1.35 -4.34 -9.28
N ALA A 92 1.14 -5.34 -10.13
CA ALA A 92 -0.14 -5.64 -10.74
C ALA A 92 -0.52 -7.10 -10.49
N HIS A 93 -1.76 -7.33 -10.09
CA HIS A 93 -2.30 -8.63 -9.73
C HIS A 93 -3.74 -8.74 -10.24
N PRO A 94 -4.30 -9.92 -10.57
CA PRO A 94 -5.69 -10.05 -11.01
C PRO A 94 -6.71 -9.35 -10.10
N LEU A 95 -6.48 -9.28 -8.79
CA LEU A 95 -7.32 -8.54 -7.84
C LEU A 95 -7.07 -7.02 -7.86
N SER A 96 -5.95 -6.55 -8.41
CA SER A 96 -5.59 -5.14 -8.55
C SER A 96 -4.79 -4.94 -9.84
N PRO A 97 -5.45 -4.97 -11.01
CA PRO A 97 -4.77 -5.07 -12.29
C PRO A 97 -4.11 -3.76 -12.76
N ASN A 98 -4.43 -2.65 -12.13
CA ASN A 98 -3.95 -1.33 -12.50
C ASN A 98 -2.88 -0.85 -11.52
N PRO A 99 -1.58 -0.98 -11.86
CA PRO A 99 -0.51 -0.59 -10.95
C PRO A 99 -0.54 0.90 -10.65
N LEU A 100 -0.19 1.23 -9.39
CA LEU A 100 -0.06 2.59 -8.90
C LEU A 100 1.27 3.20 -9.33
N PHE A 101 1.26 4.48 -9.67
CA PHE A 101 2.44 5.33 -9.91
C PHE A 101 3.48 4.73 -10.87
N LEU A 102 3.06 3.96 -11.87
CA LEU A 102 3.97 3.24 -12.77
C LEU A 102 4.95 4.18 -13.49
N ASP A 103 4.60 5.44 -13.67
CA ASP A 103 5.50 6.45 -14.23
C ASP A 103 6.72 6.75 -13.33
N HIS A 104 6.62 6.46 -12.04
CA HIS A 104 7.68 6.67 -11.05
C HIS A 104 8.41 5.39 -10.65
N ALA A 105 7.89 4.22 -11.02
CA ALA A 105 8.49 2.93 -10.72
C ALA A 105 9.74 2.65 -11.58
N ALA A 106 10.66 1.85 -11.06
CA ALA A 106 11.79 1.30 -11.83
C ALA A 106 11.37 0.08 -12.64
N ALA A 107 10.46 -0.71 -12.10
CA ALA A 107 9.98 -1.96 -12.69
C ALA A 107 8.53 -2.23 -12.29
N LEU A 108 7.94 -3.20 -12.97
CA LEU A 108 6.63 -3.78 -12.65
C LEU A 108 6.79 -5.27 -12.38
N LEU A 109 6.22 -5.73 -11.26
CA LEU A 109 5.94 -7.14 -11.02
C LEU A 109 4.47 -7.40 -11.36
N LEU A 110 4.25 -8.19 -12.41
CA LEU A 110 2.92 -8.51 -12.93
C LEU A 110 2.59 -9.98 -12.67
N PHE A 111 1.53 -10.24 -11.93
CA PHE A 111 0.94 -11.57 -11.75
C PHE A 111 -0.18 -11.78 -12.76
N ASP A 112 -0.18 -12.97 -13.37
CA ASP A 112 -1.23 -13.47 -14.27
C ASP A 112 -1.89 -14.70 -13.64
N GLU A 113 -2.64 -15.51 -14.39
CA GLU A 113 -3.36 -16.67 -13.88
C GLU A 113 -2.44 -17.82 -13.39
N SER A 114 -1.25 -17.96 -13.95
CA SER A 114 -0.33 -19.07 -13.65
C SER A 114 1.16 -18.71 -13.69
N THR A 115 1.45 -17.46 -13.97
CA THR A 115 2.83 -16.95 -14.10
C THR A 115 2.97 -15.59 -13.47
N TYR A 116 4.19 -15.16 -13.23
CA TYR A 116 4.52 -13.79 -12.92
C TYR A 116 5.67 -13.29 -13.76
N GLN A 117 5.73 -12.00 -13.98
CA GLN A 117 6.70 -11.35 -14.86
C GLN A 117 7.32 -10.15 -14.15
N PHE A 118 8.62 -10.04 -14.21
CA PHE A 118 9.35 -8.85 -13.84
C PHE A 118 9.72 -8.06 -15.10
N ILE A 119 9.34 -6.81 -15.18
CA ILE A 119 9.44 -5.98 -16.38
C ILE A 119 10.06 -4.65 -15.99
N LEU A 120 11.19 -4.29 -16.59
CA LEU A 120 11.79 -2.98 -16.43
C LEU A 120 10.89 -1.91 -17.06
N LYS A 121 10.85 -0.71 -16.50
CA LYS A 121 9.99 0.38 -16.98
C LYS A 121 10.20 0.69 -18.47
N GLU A 122 11.42 0.64 -18.95
CA GLU A 122 11.79 0.90 -20.36
C GLU A 122 11.21 -0.12 -21.36
N ASP A 123 10.85 -1.30 -20.86
CA ASP A 123 10.23 -2.37 -21.63
C ASP A 123 8.68 -2.35 -21.57
N LEU A 124 8.11 -1.36 -20.89
CA LEU A 124 6.65 -1.17 -20.74
C LEU A 124 6.14 -0.04 -21.63
N ASN A 125 5.02 -0.28 -22.29
CA ASN A 125 4.15 0.77 -22.77
C ASN A 125 2.87 0.77 -21.93
N PHE A 126 2.52 1.90 -21.37
CA PHE A 126 1.34 2.08 -20.52
C PHE A 126 0.75 3.46 -20.70
N LYS A 127 -0.48 3.63 -20.23
CA LYS A 127 -1.17 4.92 -20.25
C LYS A 127 -1.84 5.20 -18.91
N PRO A 128 -1.96 6.47 -18.52
CA PRO A 128 -2.68 6.83 -17.30
C PRO A 128 -4.17 6.49 -17.42
N LEU A 129 -4.75 6.04 -16.32
CA LEU A 129 -6.17 5.83 -16.14
C LEU A 129 -6.78 6.96 -15.30
N ALA A 130 -7.99 7.36 -15.63
CA ALA A 130 -8.77 8.25 -14.78
C ALA A 130 -9.13 7.55 -13.48
N SER A 131 -8.81 8.19 -12.35
CA SER A 131 -9.17 7.73 -11.01
C SER A 131 -10.12 8.74 -10.36
N ASN A 132 -11.06 8.25 -9.54
CA ASN A 132 -11.88 9.12 -8.69
C ASN A 132 -11.04 9.78 -7.59
N ASP A 133 -9.92 9.16 -7.21
CA ASP A 133 -8.94 9.74 -6.31
C ASP A 133 -7.74 10.26 -7.12
N PRO A 134 -7.60 11.58 -7.30
CA PRO A 134 -6.50 12.16 -8.06
C PRO A 134 -5.14 12.04 -7.36
N SER A 135 -5.09 11.61 -6.09
CA SER A 135 -3.85 11.32 -5.39
C SER A 135 -3.27 9.93 -5.72
N ARG A 136 -4.05 9.06 -6.38
CA ARG A 136 -3.66 7.71 -6.77
C ARG A 136 -3.59 7.60 -8.30
N GLU A 137 -2.39 7.72 -8.84
CA GLU A 137 -2.14 7.60 -10.28
C GLU A 137 -2.19 6.13 -10.69
N LEU A 138 -3.25 5.73 -11.38
CA LEU A 138 -3.43 4.39 -11.92
C LEU A 138 -2.94 4.33 -13.37
N SER A 139 -2.42 3.17 -13.76
CA SER A 139 -1.97 2.93 -15.13
C SER A 139 -2.61 1.68 -15.73
N ALA A 140 -2.89 1.72 -17.04
CA ALA A 140 -3.19 0.54 -17.83
C ALA A 140 -1.96 0.13 -18.64
N ILE A 141 -1.62 -1.14 -18.62
CA ILE A 141 -0.54 -1.71 -19.41
C ILE A 141 -1.07 -1.92 -20.84
N ASP A 142 -0.41 -1.31 -21.82
CA ASP A 142 -0.79 -1.45 -23.23
C ASP A 142 0.01 -2.58 -23.92
N SER A 143 1.33 -2.67 -23.67
CA SER A 143 2.18 -3.74 -24.20
C SER A 143 3.48 -3.88 -23.43
N ILE A 144 4.06 -5.07 -23.49
CA ILE A 144 5.34 -5.44 -22.89
C ILE A 144 6.30 -5.83 -24.01
N LYS A 145 7.50 -5.23 -24.06
CA LYS A 145 8.54 -5.53 -25.05
C LYS A 145 9.40 -6.69 -24.61
N LYS A 146 9.79 -6.72 -23.32
CA LYS A 146 10.65 -7.72 -22.72
C LYS A 146 10.27 -7.94 -21.26
N SER A 147 10.38 -9.17 -20.78
CA SER A 147 10.17 -9.52 -19.37
C SER A 147 11.03 -10.71 -18.98
N ILE A 148 11.29 -10.84 -17.67
CA ILE A 148 11.72 -12.08 -17.04
C ILE A 148 10.44 -12.76 -16.51
N SER A 149 10.04 -13.86 -17.14
CA SER A 149 8.82 -14.59 -16.77
C SER A 149 9.17 -15.90 -16.07
N SER A 150 8.37 -16.26 -15.05
CA SER A 150 8.51 -17.52 -14.33
C SER A 150 7.15 -18.02 -13.84
N SER A 151 7.06 -19.34 -13.66
CA SER A 151 5.99 -20.02 -12.92
C SER A 151 6.53 -20.72 -11.66
N GLU A 152 7.81 -20.57 -11.39
CA GLU A 152 8.43 -21.16 -10.20
C GLU A 152 7.81 -20.58 -8.93
N ASN A 153 7.45 -21.44 -8.00
CA ASN A 153 6.78 -21.07 -6.74
C ASN A 153 5.48 -20.24 -6.93
N PHE A 154 4.86 -20.25 -8.11
CA PHE A 154 3.74 -19.35 -8.43
C PHE A 154 2.63 -19.41 -7.39
N GLU A 155 2.14 -20.62 -7.03
CA GLU A 155 1.04 -20.77 -6.07
C GLU A 155 1.38 -20.18 -4.69
N THR A 156 2.61 -20.38 -4.22
CA THR A 156 3.10 -19.85 -2.95
C THR A 156 3.21 -18.31 -3.02
N LEU A 157 3.82 -17.79 -4.08
CA LEU A 157 3.94 -16.34 -4.31
C LEU A 157 2.58 -15.67 -4.44
N ASN A 158 1.69 -16.22 -5.27
CA ASN A 158 0.35 -15.68 -5.51
C ASN A 158 -0.48 -15.66 -4.21
N SER A 159 -0.43 -16.74 -3.42
CA SER A 159 -1.08 -16.81 -2.11
C SER A 159 -0.51 -15.77 -1.15
N ALA A 160 0.81 -15.63 -1.08
CA ALA A 160 1.48 -14.68 -0.21
C ALA A 160 1.17 -13.22 -0.60
N VAL A 161 1.23 -12.88 -1.89
CA VAL A 161 0.85 -11.55 -2.40
C VAL A 161 -0.60 -11.23 -2.05
N THR A 162 -1.51 -12.19 -2.26
CA THR A 162 -2.93 -12.00 -1.96
C THR A 162 -3.17 -11.78 -0.47
N ALA A 163 -2.60 -12.63 0.38
CA ALA A 163 -2.80 -12.55 1.83
C ALA A 163 -2.22 -11.26 2.42
N ARG A 164 -0.95 -10.96 2.13
CA ARG A 164 -0.28 -9.77 2.65
C ARG A 164 -0.84 -8.48 2.05
N GLY A 165 -1.10 -8.46 0.75
CA GLY A 165 -1.72 -7.30 0.08
C GLY A 165 -3.10 -6.99 0.65
N SER A 166 -3.93 -8.02 0.92
CA SER A 166 -5.24 -7.85 1.57
C SER A 166 -5.10 -7.32 2.99
N LEU A 167 -4.17 -7.88 3.78
CA LEU A 167 -3.89 -7.42 5.15
C LEU A 167 -3.48 -5.95 5.18
N MET A 168 -2.49 -5.57 4.36
CA MET A 168 -1.97 -4.19 4.34
C MET A 168 -3.03 -3.20 3.83
N THR A 169 -3.84 -3.62 2.84
CA THR A 169 -4.97 -2.80 2.38
C THR A 169 -6.01 -2.60 3.47
N ALA A 170 -6.33 -3.64 4.23
CA ALA A 170 -7.27 -3.54 5.35
C ALA A 170 -6.74 -2.62 6.46
N ALA A 171 -5.47 -2.73 6.82
CA ALA A 171 -4.82 -1.85 7.80
C ALA A 171 -4.84 -0.37 7.35
N LEU A 172 -4.49 -0.11 6.09
CA LEU A 172 -4.54 1.24 5.50
C LEU A 172 -5.96 1.82 5.53
N LEU A 173 -6.97 1.01 5.21
CA LEU A 173 -8.38 1.44 5.24
C LEU A 173 -8.87 1.77 6.66
N ILE A 174 -8.42 1.05 7.68
CA ILE A 174 -8.73 1.37 9.09
C ILE A 174 -8.17 2.75 9.45
N GLY A 175 -6.90 3.01 9.13
CA GLY A 175 -6.28 4.31 9.37
C GLY A 175 -7.02 5.45 8.67
N LEU A 176 -7.37 5.27 7.39
CA LEU A 176 -8.16 6.23 6.61
C LEU A 176 -9.54 6.47 7.24
N ALA A 177 -10.23 5.40 7.64
CA ALA A 177 -11.55 5.49 8.27
C ALA A 177 -11.48 6.26 9.59
N GLN A 178 -10.47 5.99 10.43
CA GLN A 178 -10.25 6.71 11.68
C GLN A 178 -10.00 8.20 11.41
N LYS A 179 -9.17 8.54 10.42
CA LYS A 179 -8.91 9.94 10.04
C LYS A 179 -10.16 10.65 9.57
N MET A 180 -11.00 9.99 8.77
CA MET A 180 -12.26 10.55 8.30
C MET A 180 -13.23 10.78 9.47
N LEU A 181 -13.29 9.86 10.44
CA LEU A 181 -14.10 10.02 11.65
C LEU A 181 -13.65 11.22 12.49
N ASP A 182 -12.34 11.37 12.71
CA ASP A 182 -11.77 12.47 13.49
C ASP A 182 -12.03 13.83 12.83
N LEU A 183 -11.80 13.92 11.50
CA LEU A 183 -12.10 15.14 10.74
C LEU A 183 -13.60 15.49 10.77
N SER A 184 -14.46 14.48 10.63
CA SER A 184 -15.91 14.67 10.69
C SER A 184 -16.35 15.12 12.08
N SER A 185 -15.79 14.51 13.13
CA SER A 185 -16.07 14.87 14.53
C SER A 185 -15.64 16.30 14.82
N ALA A 186 -14.47 16.72 14.39
CA ALA A 186 -14.03 18.10 14.53
C ALA A 186 -14.93 19.07 13.76
N TYR A 187 -15.29 18.75 12.53
CA TYR A 187 -16.15 19.60 11.71
C TYR A 187 -17.54 19.82 12.32
N VAL A 188 -18.18 18.77 12.85
CA VAL A 188 -19.54 18.91 13.41
C VAL A 188 -19.57 19.70 14.72
N LEU A 189 -18.44 19.81 15.42
CA LEU A 189 -18.30 20.65 16.62
C LEU A 189 -18.13 22.14 16.25
N ASP A 190 -17.50 22.45 15.13
CA ASP A 190 -17.24 23.81 14.66
C ASP A 190 -18.43 24.38 13.85
N ARG A 191 -19.05 23.55 13.00
CA ARG A 191 -20.14 23.95 12.09
C ARG A 191 -21.43 24.24 12.84
N ASN A 192 -21.91 25.49 12.76
CA ASN A 192 -23.19 25.92 13.38
C ASN A 192 -24.34 25.96 12.37
N GLN A 193 -25.47 25.40 12.74
CA GLN A 193 -26.76 25.51 12.04
C GLN A 193 -27.90 25.55 13.09
N PHE A 194 -28.97 26.26 12.76
CA PHE A 194 -30.12 26.42 13.69
C PHE A 194 -29.70 26.91 15.08
N GLY A 195 -28.71 27.82 15.15
CA GLY A 195 -28.27 28.47 16.39
C GLY A 195 -27.37 27.65 17.30
N LYS A 196 -26.87 26.47 16.85
CA LYS A 196 -25.97 25.60 17.64
C LYS A 196 -25.07 24.74 16.76
N PRO A 197 -23.99 24.16 17.32
CA PRO A 197 -23.16 23.19 16.59
C PRO A 197 -23.96 21.99 16.07
N ILE A 198 -23.74 21.57 14.82
CA ILE A 198 -24.49 20.45 14.23
C ILE A 198 -24.23 19.13 14.96
N GLY A 199 -23.07 18.96 15.60
CA GLY A 199 -22.76 17.83 16.49
C GLY A 199 -23.65 17.75 17.75
N SER A 200 -24.46 18.80 18.07
CA SER A 200 -25.45 18.73 19.14
C SER A 200 -26.71 17.93 18.79
N PHE A 201 -26.95 17.68 17.48
CA PHE A 201 -28.10 16.91 17.02
C PHE A 201 -27.87 15.41 17.21
N GLN A 202 -28.85 14.70 17.80
CA GLN A 202 -28.72 13.27 18.11
C GLN A 202 -28.45 12.41 16.85
N ALA A 203 -29.12 12.72 15.73
CA ALA A 203 -28.92 11.99 14.49
C ALA A 203 -27.45 11.98 14.06
N ILE A 204 -26.75 13.12 14.13
CA ILE A 204 -25.33 13.23 13.81
C ILE A 204 -24.47 12.44 14.81
N LYS A 205 -24.78 12.56 16.11
CA LYS A 205 -24.05 11.79 17.14
C LYS A 205 -24.14 10.29 16.94
N HIS A 206 -25.35 9.79 16.63
CA HIS A 206 -25.57 8.36 16.42
C HIS A 206 -24.79 7.87 15.19
N MET A 207 -24.83 8.60 14.06
CA MET A 207 -24.07 8.26 12.86
C MET A 207 -22.56 8.17 13.13
N LEU A 208 -21.99 9.14 13.85
CA LEU A 208 -20.56 9.11 14.20
C LEU A 208 -20.22 7.99 15.19
N ALA A 209 -21.12 7.72 16.15
CA ALA A 209 -20.93 6.62 17.11
C ALA A 209 -20.99 5.26 16.43
N ASP A 210 -21.90 5.06 15.49
CA ASP A 210 -22.02 3.81 14.73
C ASP A 210 -20.73 3.54 13.92
N ILE A 211 -20.20 4.57 13.23
CA ILE A 211 -18.94 4.46 12.49
C ILE A 211 -17.77 4.15 13.45
N ALA A 212 -17.72 4.83 14.61
CA ALA A 212 -16.67 4.56 15.60
C ALA A 212 -16.69 3.10 16.07
N VAL A 213 -17.87 2.57 16.35
CA VAL A 213 -18.06 1.17 16.76
C VAL A 213 -17.58 0.20 15.67
N GLU A 214 -17.95 0.45 14.41
CA GLU A 214 -17.53 -0.39 13.27
C GLU A 214 -16.00 -0.40 13.12
N ILE A 215 -15.31 0.75 13.24
CA ILE A 215 -13.85 0.84 13.20
C ILE A 215 -13.23 0.03 14.34
N GLU A 216 -13.72 0.19 15.58
CA GLU A 216 -13.20 -0.52 16.75
C GLU A 216 -13.41 -2.05 16.67
N PHE A 217 -14.47 -2.53 16.01
CA PHE A 217 -14.66 -3.96 15.75
C PHE A 217 -13.80 -4.48 14.59
N ALA A 218 -13.45 -3.64 13.60
CA ALA A 218 -12.61 -4.04 12.48
C ALA A 218 -11.13 -4.22 12.89
N LYS A 219 -10.59 -3.36 13.77
CA LYS A 219 -9.20 -3.39 14.23
C LYS A 219 -8.72 -4.78 14.71
N PRO A 220 -9.39 -5.42 15.69
CA PRO A 220 -8.96 -6.73 16.17
C PRO A 220 -8.94 -7.81 15.08
N THR A 221 -9.81 -7.71 14.08
CA THR A 221 -9.86 -8.65 12.96
C THR A 221 -8.60 -8.53 12.11
N VAL A 222 -8.15 -7.31 11.81
CA VAL A 222 -6.91 -7.07 11.07
C VAL A 222 -5.68 -7.51 11.86
N TYR A 223 -5.61 -7.19 13.15
CA TYR A 223 -4.48 -7.61 13.99
C TYR A 223 -4.40 -9.12 14.17
N ARG A 224 -5.56 -9.79 14.27
CA ARG A 224 -5.60 -11.26 14.28
C ARG A 224 -5.14 -11.86 12.95
N ALA A 225 -5.55 -11.27 11.81
CA ALA A 225 -5.07 -11.69 10.51
C ALA A 225 -3.56 -11.52 10.37
N ALA A 226 -3.01 -10.39 10.85
CA ALA A 226 -1.57 -10.16 10.89
C ALA A 226 -0.84 -11.22 11.72
N HIS A 227 -1.37 -11.54 12.91
CA HIS A 227 -0.80 -12.58 13.77
C HIS A 227 -0.81 -13.96 13.10
N SER A 228 -1.87 -14.29 12.36
CA SER A 228 -1.97 -15.58 11.66
C SER A 228 -1.01 -15.76 10.47
N LEU A 229 -0.29 -14.73 10.09
CA LEU A 229 0.76 -14.78 9.07
C LEU A 229 2.18 -14.91 9.68
N LEU A 230 2.28 -15.06 11.02
CA LEU A 230 3.56 -15.31 11.71
C LEU A 230 3.92 -16.80 11.73
N ASP A 231 2.95 -17.69 11.53
CA ASP A 231 3.08 -19.15 11.49
C ASP A 231 3.31 -19.65 10.05
#